data_45dbb7c782213e4ca6a49e6f3e8349ab
#
_entry.id   45dbb7c782213e4ca6a49e6f3e8349ab
#
_cell.length_a   1.000
_cell.length_b   1.000
_cell.length_c   1.000
_cell.angle_alpha   90.00
_cell.angle_beta   90.00
_cell.angle_gamma   90.00
#
_symmetry.space_group_name_H-M   'P 1'
#
loop_
_entity.id
_entity.type
_entity.pdbx_description
1 polymer ?
#
loop_
_entity_poly.entity_id
_entity_poly.type
_entity_poly.pdbx_seq_one_letter_code
_entity_poly.pdbx_strand_id
1 'polypeptide(L)'
;GITGAHGVTVKADVLLECAPRDADAVILPGGMPGSENLAAPAVGALIKAYAAGGRIVAAICAAPAVALAPTGLLEGKRVTCYPGFEGSFPASARPSEDAVVEDGQLITSRGPGTAHRFALRLVERLVDAETAAQLGAGMLWDHP
;
A
#
# COMPACT_ATOMS: atom_id res chain seq x y z
N GLY A 1 -21.07 5.09 3.99
CA GLY A 1 -20.04 6.03 3.53
C GLY A 1 -18.92 6.18 4.55
N ILE A 2 -17.71 6.34 4.06
CA ILE A 2 -16.52 6.55 4.88
C ILE A 2 -16.01 7.96 4.59
N THR A 3 -15.94 8.81 5.62
CA THR A 3 -15.48 10.19 5.47
C THR A 3 -13.99 10.28 5.81
N GLY A 4 -13.20 10.73 4.85
CA GLY A 4 -11.77 10.97 5.02
C GLY A 4 -11.47 12.22 5.84
N ALA A 5 -10.19 12.41 6.20
CA ALA A 5 -9.72 13.50 7.05
C ALA A 5 -10.03 14.92 6.51
N HIS A 6 -10.26 15.06 5.22
CA HIS A 6 -10.57 16.35 4.57
C HIS A 6 -12.05 16.50 4.22
N GLY A 7 -12.94 15.74 4.85
CA GLY A 7 -14.39 15.87 4.71
C GLY A 7 -14.98 15.22 3.44
N VAL A 8 -14.17 14.57 2.61
CA VAL A 8 -14.66 13.85 1.44
C VAL A 8 -15.20 12.49 1.87
N THR A 9 -16.46 12.21 1.51
CA THR A 9 -17.11 10.92 1.82
C THR A 9 -17.09 10.03 0.58
N VAL A 10 -16.57 8.82 0.74
CA VAL A 10 -16.52 7.78 -0.28
C VAL A 10 -17.45 6.64 0.13
N LYS A 11 -18.25 6.13 -0.80
CA LYS A 11 -19.05 4.93 -0.59
C LYS A 11 -18.19 3.71 -0.92
N ALA A 12 -18.07 2.77 0.02
CA ALA A 12 -17.45 1.49 -0.27
C ALA A 12 -18.37 0.64 -1.17
N ASP A 13 -17.76 -0.11 -2.09
CA ASP A 13 -18.49 -1.01 -2.98
C ASP A 13 -19.01 -2.24 -2.24
N VAL A 14 -18.21 -2.75 -1.28
CA VAL A 14 -18.55 -3.93 -0.47
C VAL A 14 -18.13 -3.71 0.99
N LEU A 15 -18.69 -4.51 1.89
CA LEU A 15 -18.24 -4.62 3.27
C LEU A 15 -16.95 -5.48 3.34
N LEU A 16 -16.17 -5.32 4.40
CA LEU A 16 -14.91 -6.06 4.57
C LEU A 16 -15.11 -7.58 4.59
N GLU A 17 -16.19 -8.06 5.21
CA GLU A 17 -16.56 -9.48 5.24
C GLU A 17 -16.87 -10.05 3.86
N CYS A 18 -17.29 -9.19 2.92
CA CYS A 18 -17.61 -9.53 1.53
C CYS A 18 -16.45 -9.22 0.58
N ALA A 19 -15.33 -8.72 1.09
CA ALA A 19 -14.17 -8.39 0.24
C ALA A 19 -13.63 -9.65 -0.43
N PRO A 20 -13.23 -9.58 -1.74
CA PRO A 20 -12.61 -10.69 -2.44
C PRO A 20 -11.41 -11.24 -1.66
N ARG A 21 -11.26 -12.56 -1.67
CA ARG A 21 -10.12 -13.25 -1.04
C ARG A 21 -9.11 -13.75 -2.04
N ASP A 22 -9.41 -13.59 -3.32
CA ASP A 22 -8.68 -14.12 -4.47
C ASP A 22 -8.25 -13.06 -5.50
N ALA A 23 -8.38 -11.79 -5.18
CA ALA A 23 -7.82 -10.71 -6.01
C ALA A 23 -6.29 -10.78 -6.03
N ASP A 24 -5.67 -10.20 -7.06
CA ASP A 24 -4.22 -10.26 -7.29
C ASP A 24 -3.41 -9.39 -6.34
N ALA A 25 -4.05 -8.39 -5.74
CA ALA A 25 -3.41 -7.47 -4.80
C ALA A 25 -4.37 -6.98 -3.70
N VAL A 26 -3.83 -6.67 -2.53
CA VAL A 26 -4.46 -5.83 -1.51
C VAL A 26 -3.67 -4.53 -1.38
N ILE A 27 -4.38 -3.40 -1.45
CA ILE A 27 -3.79 -2.06 -1.43
C ILE A 27 -4.32 -1.29 -0.23
N LEU A 28 -3.42 -0.79 0.60
CA LEU A 28 -3.74 -0.05 1.82
C LEU A 28 -3.45 1.43 1.59
N PRO A 29 -4.47 2.28 1.49
CA PRO A 29 -4.29 3.73 1.39
C PRO A 29 -3.78 4.32 2.70
N GLY A 30 -3.15 5.49 2.59
CA GLY A 30 -2.69 6.26 3.73
C GLY A 30 -3.76 7.15 4.35
N GLY A 31 -3.28 8.10 5.14
CA GLY A 31 -4.12 9.07 5.85
C GLY A 31 -4.48 8.63 7.26
N MET A 32 -4.60 9.61 8.16
CA MET A 32 -5.01 9.37 9.54
C MET A 32 -6.43 9.94 9.74
N PRO A 33 -7.32 9.28 10.48
CA PRO A 33 -7.11 8.02 11.22
C PRO A 33 -7.32 6.75 10.36
N GLY A 34 -7.43 6.86 9.04
CA GLY A 34 -7.71 5.73 8.14
C GLY A 34 -6.70 4.58 8.31
N SER A 35 -5.40 4.89 8.40
CA SER A 35 -4.36 3.87 8.59
C SER A 35 -4.49 3.13 9.93
N GLU A 36 -4.98 3.80 10.99
CA GLU A 36 -5.29 3.16 12.28
C GLU A 36 -6.46 2.20 12.14
N ASN A 37 -7.51 2.58 11.41
CA ASN A 37 -8.63 1.69 11.13
C ASN A 37 -8.21 0.45 10.33
N LEU A 38 -7.23 0.59 9.43
CA LEU A 38 -6.65 -0.53 8.67
C LEU A 38 -5.78 -1.45 9.54
N ALA A 39 -5.37 -1.03 10.73
CA ALA A 39 -4.67 -1.90 11.70
C ALA A 39 -5.60 -2.87 12.45
N ALA A 40 -6.92 -2.83 12.19
CA ALA A 40 -7.87 -3.75 12.81
C ALA A 40 -7.50 -5.23 12.53
N PRO A 41 -7.71 -6.13 13.51
CA PRO A 41 -7.33 -7.55 13.38
C PRO A 41 -7.92 -8.24 12.15
N ALA A 42 -9.16 -7.92 11.76
CA ALA A 42 -9.80 -8.49 10.57
C ALA A 42 -9.08 -8.09 9.27
N VAL A 43 -8.60 -6.84 9.18
CA VAL A 43 -7.82 -6.35 8.05
C VAL A 43 -6.44 -7.02 8.05
N GLY A 44 -5.78 -7.12 9.21
CA GLY A 44 -4.51 -7.84 9.36
C GLY A 44 -4.59 -9.29 8.92
N ALA A 45 -5.69 -9.99 9.24
CA ALA A 45 -5.93 -11.37 8.77
C ALA A 45 -6.08 -11.44 7.24
N LEU A 46 -6.79 -10.48 6.63
CA LEU A 46 -6.93 -10.39 5.18
C LEU A 46 -5.56 -10.16 4.52
N ILE A 47 -4.78 -9.22 5.01
CA ILE A 47 -3.43 -8.91 4.49
C ILE A 47 -2.54 -10.16 4.53
N LYS A 48 -2.52 -10.87 5.66
CA LYS A 48 -1.74 -12.10 5.82
C LYS A 48 -2.17 -13.20 4.85
N ALA A 49 -3.47 -13.32 4.59
CA ALA A 49 -3.99 -14.29 3.62
C ALA A 49 -3.52 -13.99 2.19
N TYR A 50 -3.50 -12.72 1.80
CA TYR A 50 -2.95 -12.30 0.50
C TYR A 50 -1.45 -12.62 0.40
N ALA A 51 -0.68 -12.27 1.41
CA ALA A 51 0.76 -12.55 1.45
C ALA A 51 1.05 -14.06 1.39
N ALA A 52 0.32 -14.87 2.15
CA ALA A 52 0.46 -16.34 2.15
C ALA A 52 0.08 -16.95 0.80
N GLY A 53 -0.87 -16.35 0.07
CA GLY A 53 -1.26 -16.73 -1.27
C GLY A 53 -0.31 -16.28 -2.39
N GLY A 54 0.81 -15.66 -2.05
CA GLY A 54 1.78 -15.18 -3.04
C GLY A 54 1.34 -13.94 -3.79
N ARG A 55 0.38 -13.17 -3.25
CA ARG A 55 -0.22 -12.01 -3.89
C ARG A 55 0.44 -10.71 -3.44
N ILE A 56 0.26 -9.66 -4.23
CA ILE A 56 0.83 -8.35 -3.91
C ILE A 56 0.15 -7.76 -2.66
N VAL A 57 0.98 -7.31 -1.74
CA VAL A 57 0.57 -6.47 -0.61
C VAL A 57 1.20 -5.10 -0.79
N ALA A 58 0.38 -4.08 -0.95
CA ALA A 58 0.86 -2.74 -1.22
C ALA A 58 0.31 -1.73 -0.20
N ALA A 59 1.14 -0.77 0.19
CA ALA A 59 0.75 0.25 1.15
C ALA A 59 1.46 1.59 0.91
N ILE A 60 0.78 2.69 1.18
CA ILE A 60 1.34 4.03 0.95
C ILE A 60 1.18 4.92 2.19
N CYS A 61 2.10 5.87 2.35
CA CYS A 61 2.07 6.92 3.37
C CYS A 61 2.23 6.34 4.79
N ALA A 62 1.28 6.55 5.69
CA ALA A 62 1.32 6.00 7.05
C ALA A 62 1.01 4.49 7.11
N ALA A 63 0.29 3.94 6.12
CA ALA A 63 -0.19 2.56 6.16
C ALA A 63 0.93 1.50 6.26
N PRO A 64 2.11 1.61 5.64
CA PRO A 64 3.19 0.65 5.86
C PRO A 64 3.59 0.51 7.33
N ALA A 65 3.68 1.62 8.04
CA ALA A 65 4.09 1.63 9.44
C ALA A 65 2.94 1.29 10.39
N VAL A 66 1.74 1.82 10.13
CA VAL A 66 0.59 1.70 11.06
C VAL A 66 -0.17 0.40 10.85
N ALA A 67 -0.41 0.01 9.59
CA ALA A 67 -1.25 -1.15 9.27
C ALA A 67 -0.44 -2.42 8.93
N LEU A 68 0.70 -2.30 8.22
CA LEU A 68 1.50 -3.47 7.85
C LEU A 68 2.46 -3.92 8.95
N ALA A 69 3.14 -3.01 9.66
CA ALA A 69 4.12 -3.40 10.67
C ALA A 69 3.56 -4.38 11.71
N PRO A 70 2.32 -4.20 12.24
CA PRO A 70 1.75 -5.15 13.18
C PRO A 70 1.47 -6.56 12.61
N THR A 71 1.48 -6.71 11.29
CA THR A 71 1.25 -8.03 10.66
C THR A 71 2.48 -8.95 10.68
N GLY A 72 3.67 -8.41 10.93
CA GLY A 72 4.94 -9.13 10.86
C GLY A 72 5.49 -9.28 9.43
N LEU A 73 4.80 -8.79 8.40
CA LEU A 73 5.22 -8.91 6.99
C LEU A 73 6.43 -8.05 6.62
N LEU A 74 6.82 -7.12 7.49
CA LEU A 74 7.96 -6.24 7.26
C LEU A 74 9.29 -6.78 7.79
N GLU A 75 9.30 -7.94 8.45
CA GLU A 75 10.51 -8.56 8.99
C GLU A 75 11.54 -8.82 7.89
N GLY A 76 12.74 -8.24 8.04
CA GLY A 76 13.84 -8.36 7.09
C GLY A 76 13.62 -7.67 5.73
N LYS A 77 12.50 -6.97 5.56
CA LYS A 77 12.12 -6.34 4.30
C LYS A 77 12.70 -4.96 4.14
N ARG A 78 12.98 -4.58 2.90
CA ARG A 78 13.21 -3.20 2.51
C ARG A 78 11.86 -2.51 2.33
N VAL A 79 11.64 -1.39 3.03
CA VAL A 79 10.33 -0.73 3.11
C VAL A 79 10.48 0.78 3.18
N THR A 80 9.43 1.49 2.78
CA THR A 80 9.31 2.93 2.98
C THR A 80 7.94 3.29 3.54
N CYS A 81 7.83 4.45 4.15
CA CYS A 81 6.57 5.03 4.64
C CYS A 81 6.64 6.56 4.62
N TYR A 82 5.61 7.21 5.12
CA TYR A 82 5.63 8.66 5.33
C TYR A 82 6.67 9.02 6.39
N PRO A 83 7.47 10.09 6.18
CA PRO A 83 8.51 10.50 7.12
C PRO A 83 8.01 10.66 8.54
N GLY A 84 8.75 10.10 9.50
CA GLY A 84 8.42 10.14 10.93
C GLY A 84 7.63 8.93 11.45
N PHE A 85 7.22 8.01 10.58
CA PHE A 85 6.53 6.76 11.00
C PHE A 85 7.46 5.55 11.09
N GLU A 86 8.72 5.67 10.69
CA GLU A 86 9.69 4.58 10.59
C GLU A 86 9.92 3.86 11.95
N GLY A 87 9.68 4.58 13.05
CA GLY A 87 9.82 4.03 14.41
C GLY A 87 8.88 2.85 14.72
N SER A 88 7.85 2.64 13.91
CA SER A 88 6.94 1.49 14.03
C SER A 88 7.43 0.25 13.28
N PHE A 89 8.50 0.35 12.51
CA PHE A 89 9.05 -0.80 11.78
C PHE A 89 9.75 -1.78 12.73
N PRO A 90 9.71 -3.09 12.45
CA PRO A 90 10.51 -4.05 13.19
C PRO A 90 12.00 -3.77 13.03
N ALA A 91 12.80 -4.11 14.04
CA ALA A 91 14.25 -3.85 14.03
C ALA A 91 14.99 -4.50 12.86
N SER A 92 14.45 -5.58 12.30
CA SER A 92 14.98 -6.29 11.14
C SER A 92 14.64 -5.63 9.80
N ALA A 93 13.66 -4.72 9.75
CA ALA A 93 13.31 -4.01 8.53
C ALA A 93 14.44 -3.04 8.11
N ARG A 94 14.53 -2.80 6.82
CA ARG A 94 15.51 -1.88 6.21
C ARG A 94 14.77 -0.69 5.60
N PRO A 95 14.61 0.41 6.35
CA PRO A 95 13.96 1.62 5.86
C PRO A 95 14.67 2.21 4.65
N SER A 96 13.91 2.76 3.70
CA SER A 96 14.41 3.46 2.53
C SER A 96 13.64 4.77 2.33
N GLU A 97 14.30 5.77 1.76
CA GLU A 97 13.67 7.04 1.38
C GLU A 97 13.23 7.09 -0.08
N ASP A 98 13.35 5.99 -0.81
CA ASP A 98 12.88 5.92 -2.19
C ASP A 98 11.36 6.13 -2.27
N ALA A 99 10.93 6.80 -3.34
CA ALA A 99 9.52 7.11 -3.57
C ALA A 99 8.63 5.87 -3.58
N VAL A 100 9.13 4.77 -4.14
CA VAL A 100 8.49 3.44 -4.15
C VAL A 100 9.57 2.40 -3.85
N VAL A 101 9.27 1.51 -2.93
CA VAL A 101 10.13 0.38 -2.56
C VAL A 101 9.40 -0.92 -2.81
N GLU A 102 10.07 -1.82 -3.50
CA GLU A 102 9.58 -3.18 -3.75
C GLU A 102 10.54 -4.20 -3.14
N ASP A 103 10.00 -5.17 -2.42
CA ASP A 103 10.72 -6.31 -1.87
C ASP A 103 9.86 -7.58 -1.99
N GLY A 104 10.03 -8.29 -3.10
CA GLY A 104 9.22 -9.44 -3.45
C GLY A 104 7.78 -9.04 -3.81
N GLN A 105 6.82 -9.44 -2.99
CA GLN A 105 5.40 -9.11 -3.18
C GLN A 105 4.96 -7.85 -2.41
N LEU A 106 5.85 -7.28 -1.62
CA LEU A 106 5.59 -6.08 -0.85
C LEU A 106 5.97 -4.85 -1.68
N ILE A 107 5.02 -3.93 -1.85
CA ILE A 107 5.24 -2.64 -2.51
C ILE A 107 4.82 -1.53 -1.57
N THR A 108 5.76 -0.66 -1.20
CA THR A 108 5.49 0.46 -0.29
C THR A 108 5.85 1.79 -0.92
N SER A 109 5.18 2.87 -0.50
CA SER A 109 5.41 4.22 -1.02
C SER A 109 5.25 5.29 0.06
N ARG A 110 5.84 6.47 -0.17
CA ARG A 110 6.01 7.47 0.90
C ARG A 110 4.80 8.34 1.19
N GLY A 111 4.06 8.77 0.20
CA GLY A 111 2.98 9.72 0.48
C GLY A 111 2.25 10.24 -0.74
N PRO A 112 1.44 11.31 -0.59
CA PRO A 112 0.60 11.81 -1.68
C PRO A 112 1.39 12.15 -2.96
N GLY A 113 2.56 12.77 -2.81
CA GLY A 113 3.41 13.14 -3.94
C GLY A 113 4.03 11.96 -4.69
N THR A 114 4.03 10.76 -4.14
CA THR A 114 4.54 9.54 -4.77
C THR A 114 3.43 8.62 -5.28
N ALA A 115 2.15 9.01 -5.14
CA ALA A 115 1.01 8.15 -5.45
C ALA A 115 0.97 7.71 -6.92
N HIS A 116 1.35 8.57 -7.87
CA HIS A 116 1.41 8.20 -9.28
C HIS A 116 2.46 7.11 -9.55
N ARG A 117 3.67 7.28 -9.02
CA ARG A 117 4.73 6.26 -9.13
C ARG A 117 4.30 4.94 -8.51
N PHE A 118 3.66 5.00 -7.35
CA PHE A 118 3.13 3.83 -6.67
C PHE A 118 2.07 3.12 -7.52
N ALA A 119 1.12 3.86 -8.09
CA ALA A 119 0.08 3.32 -8.96
C ALA A 119 0.66 2.70 -10.24
N LEU A 120 1.59 3.39 -10.91
CA LEU A 120 2.21 2.87 -12.12
C LEU A 120 3.07 1.62 -11.85
N ARG A 121 3.75 1.55 -10.70
CA ARG A 121 4.45 0.32 -10.28
C ARG A 121 3.47 -0.84 -10.07
N LEU A 122 2.30 -0.58 -9.49
CA LEU A 122 1.26 -1.61 -9.34
C LEU A 122 0.74 -2.10 -10.70
N VAL A 123 0.50 -1.19 -11.64
CA VAL A 123 0.10 -1.58 -13.01
C VAL A 123 1.19 -2.42 -13.68
N GLU A 124 2.46 -2.02 -13.57
CA GLU A 124 3.57 -2.78 -14.12
C GLU A 124 3.64 -4.20 -13.58
N ARG A 125 3.36 -4.38 -12.28
CA ARG A 125 3.40 -5.68 -11.62
C ARG A 125 2.15 -6.53 -11.85
N LEU A 126 0.98 -5.91 -12.04
CA LEU A 126 -0.29 -6.60 -12.24
C LEU A 126 -0.61 -6.86 -13.71
N VAL A 127 -0.06 -6.08 -14.61
CA VAL A 127 -0.27 -6.17 -16.06
C VAL A 127 1.09 -6.30 -16.75
N ASP A 128 1.73 -5.18 -17.11
CA ASP A 128 3.05 -5.11 -17.71
C ASP A 128 3.61 -3.67 -17.75
N ALA A 129 4.90 -3.55 -18.07
CA ALA A 129 5.60 -2.28 -18.15
C ALA A 129 5.10 -1.40 -19.30
N GLU A 130 4.68 -1.98 -20.42
CA GLU A 130 4.17 -1.23 -21.57
C GLU A 130 2.85 -0.53 -21.21
N THR A 131 1.93 -1.24 -20.57
CA THR A 131 0.66 -0.68 -20.09
C THR A 131 0.89 0.43 -19.08
N ALA A 132 1.83 0.25 -18.14
CA ALA A 132 2.19 1.28 -17.17
C ALA A 132 2.74 2.54 -17.87
N ALA A 133 3.63 2.38 -18.86
CA ALA A 133 4.19 3.49 -19.62
C ALA A 133 3.11 4.24 -20.44
N GLN A 134 2.20 3.51 -21.11
CA GLN A 134 1.10 4.11 -21.87
C GLN A 134 0.15 4.90 -20.96
N LEU A 135 -0.19 4.38 -19.78
CA LEU A 135 -1.01 5.09 -18.81
C LEU A 135 -0.31 6.35 -18.29
N GLY A 136 0.97 6.26 -17.95
CA GLY A 136 1.77 7.41 -17.54
C GLY A 136 1.76 8.51 -18.59
N ALA A 137 2.02 8.17 -19.84
CA ALA A 137 1.98 9.11 -20.97
C ALA A 137 0.58 9.72 -21.15
N GLY A 138 -0.47 8.90 -21.08
CA GLY A 138 -1.86 9.37 -21.22
C GLY A 138 -2.29 10.32 -20.10
N MET A 139 -1.71 10.20 -18.91
CA MET A 139 -1.93 11.11 -17.79
C MET A 139 -1.00 12.35 -17.82
N LEU A 140 -0.17 12.50 -18.85
CA LEU A 140 0.89 13.52 -18.93
C LEU A 140 1.84 13.49 -17.71
N TRP A 141 2.10 12.28 -17.21
CA TRP A 141 3.05 12.06 -16.13
C TRP A 141 4.46 12.03 -16.72
N ASP A 142 5.20 13.10 -16.55
CA ASP A 142 6.53 13.34 -17.12
C ASP A 142 7.70 13.21 -16.13
N HIS A 143 7.42 12.72 -14.91
CA HIS A 143 8.46 12.49 -13.93
C HIS A 143 9.06 11.10 -14.07
N PRO A 144 10.39 11.01 -14.15
CA PRO A 144 11.11 9.74 -14.17
C PRO A 144 11.02 8.98 -12.85
#